data_1044a1fed66ba0e7df34313f61819542
#
_entry.id   1044a1fed66ba0e7df34313f61819542
#
_cell.length_a   1.000
_cell.length_b   1.000
_cell.length_c   1.000
_cell.angle_alpha   90.00
_cell.angle_beta   90.00
_cell.angle_gamma   90.00
#
_symmetry.space_group_name_H-M   'P 1'
#
loop_
_entity.id
_entity.type
_entity.pdbx_description
1 polymer ?
#
loop_
_entity_poly.entity_id
_entity_poly.type
_entity_poly.pdbx_seq_one_letter_code
_entity_poly.pdbx_strand_id
1 'polypeptide(L)'
;FSNPDFCPDLLKIYPCAVLPEAPLHELYENGKYRPYSDEKLVEAVKEIKKITPPWVRIERIIRDIPSPRITAGTKGISNLRQIIANDMEREGWHCQCIRCREVKDDYDPKEKIILTRRDYPASGGTEIFLSFENKEKTKLYSLLRLRLPNGKSKMRANNYSPLRNTEYKLPRQDAAIIREIHTYGIQTPIAGKSVSAQHTGLGKKLIKEAERIAKTEFGAKKIAAISGVGARQYWRKNGY
;
A
#
# COMPACT_ATOMS: atom_id res chain seq x y z
N PHE A 1 -9.36 -0.29 9.31
CA PHE A 1 -9.49 -0.14 7.84
C PHE A 1 -10.85 0.42 7.43
N SER A 2 -11.92 0.11 8.16
CA SER A 2 -13.30 0.50 7.81
C SER A 2 -13.64 1.95 8.16
N ASN A 3 -12.89 2.61 9.03
CA ASN A 3 -13.13 4.02 9.38
C ASN A 3 -12.61 4.93 8.25
N PRO A 4 -13.48 5.72 7.58
CA PRO A 4 -13.09 6.58 6.47
C PRO A 4 -12.06 7.66 6.84
N ASP A 5 -11.94 8.03 8.12
CA ASP A 5 -10.97 9.03 8.57
C ASP A 5 -9.52 8.51 8.51
N PHE A 6 -9.34 7.20 8.50
CA PHE A 6 -8.01 6.58 8.49
C PHE A 6 -7.69 5.90 7.16
N CYS A 7 -8.45 4.95 6.69
CA CYS A 7 -8.28 4.18 5.44
C CYS A 7 -6.83 4.18 4.89
N PRO A 8 -5.86 3.58 5.59
CA PRO A 8 -4.45 3.70 5.22
C PRO A 8 -4.16 2.96 3.91
N ASP A 9 -3.26 3.51 3.09
CA ASP A 9 -2.75 2.84 1.89
C ASP A 9 -1.66 1.81 2.22
N LEU A 10 -0.86 2.11 3.23
CA LEU A 10 0.30 1.34 3.66
C LEU A 10 0.23 1.04 5.15
N LEU A 11 0.63 -0.16 5.51
CA LEU A 11 0.74 -0.60 6.90
C LEU A 11 2.12 -1.18 7.16
N LYS A 12 2.75 -0.76 8.25
CA LYS A 12 3.94 -1.40 8.83
C LYS A 12 3.54 -1.94 10.19
N ILE A 13 3.75 -3.23 10.39
CA ILE A 13 3.49 -3.91 11.66
C ILE A 13 4.84 -4.12 12.32
N TYR A 14 5.08 -3.39 13.41
CA TYR A 14 6.32 -3.49 14.16
C TYR A 14 6.03 -4.05 15.55
N PRO A 15 6.23 -5.36 15.76
CA PRO A 15 6.16 -5.94 17.08
C PRO A 15 7.13 -5.24 18.02
N CYS A 16 6.70 -5.07 19.26
CA CYS A 16 7.50 -4.39 20.26
C CYS A 16 8.70 -5.25 20.66
N ALA A 17 9.91 -4.70 20.53
CA ALA A 17 11.14 -5.27 21.01
C ALA A 17 11.66 -4.47 22.21
N VAL A 18 12.08 -5.14 23.25
CA VAL A 18 12.71 -4.52 24.41
C VAL A 18 14.20 -4.35 24.12
N LEU A 19 14.69 -3.12 24.16
CA LEU A 19 16.09 -2.77 23.91
C LEU A 19 16.70 -2.21 25.19
N PRO A 20 17.99 -2.51 25.52
CA PRO A 20 18.64 -2.03 26.73
C PRO A 20 18.60 -0.51 26.91
N GLU A 21 18.66 0.23 25.80
CA GLU A 21 18.71 1.69 25.80
C GLU A 21 17.32 2.36 25.86
N ALA A 22 16.24 1.56 25.78
CA ALA A 22 14.88 2.11 25.76
C ALA A 22 14.26 2.16 27.18
N PRO A 23 13.46 3.18 27.51
CA PRO A 23 12.76 3.24 28.82
C PRO A 23 11.89 2.00 29.10
N LEU A 24 11.44 1.29 28.07
CA LEU A 24 10.67 0.06 28.20
C LEU A 24 11.47 -1.07 28.86
N HIS A 25 12.81 -1.01 28.78
CA HIS A 25 13.68 -2.01 29.43
C HIS A 25 13.50 -2.02 30.96
N GLU A 26 13.44 -0.85 31.58
CA GLU A 26 13.20 -0.72 33.01
C GLU A 26 11.85 -1.33 33.42
N LEU A 27 10.79 -1.11 32.61
CA LEU A 27 9.49 -1.70 32.88
C LEU A 27 9.52 -3.23 32.73
N TYR A 28 10.30 -3.73 31.80
CA TYR A 28 10.50 -5.17 31.61
C TYR A 28 11.25 -5.82 32.80
N GLU A 29 12.38 -5.25 33.22
CA GLU A 29 13.16 -5.73 34.34
C GLU A 29 12.33 -5.71 35.65
N ASN A 30 11.49 -4.68 35.83
CA ASN A 30 10.62 -4.58 37.01
C ASN A 30 9.33 -5.43 36.89
N GLY A 31 9.18 -6.25 35.84
CA GLY A 31 8.02 -7.13 35.63
C GLY A 31 6.73 -6.41 35.29
N LYS A 32 6.78 -5.08 35.02
CA LYS A 32 5.62 -4.25 34.67
C LYS A 32 5.26 -4.33 33.18
N TYR A 33 6.12 -4.87 32.33
CA TYR A 33 5.89 -5.11 30.93
C TYR A 33 6.34 -6.52 30.53
N ARG A 34 5.54 -7.19 29.71
CA ARG A 34 5.92 -8.46 29.08
C ARG A 34 5.57 -8.38 27.59
N PRO A 35 6.53 -8.66 26.70
CA PRO A 35 6.25 -8.73 25.28
C PRO A 35 5.33 -9.92 24.96
N TYR A 36 4.69 -9.90 23.80
CA TYR A 36 3.94 -11.05 23.32
C TYR A 36 4.88 -12.25 23.11
N SER A 37 4.37 -13.46 23.38
CA SER A 37 5.03 -14.67 22.91
C SER A 37 5.01 -14.75 21.40
N ASP A 38 5.88 -15.58 20.82
CA ASP A 38 6.00 -15.75 19.39
C ASP A 38 4.68 -16.24 18.76
N GLU A 39 3.97 -17.16 19.45
CA GLU A 39 2.68 -17.70 18.99
C GLU A 39 1.60 -16.62 18.97
N LYS A 40 1.49 -15.84 20.06
CA LYS A 40 0.53 -14.72 20.12
C LYS A 40 0.81 -13.67 19.06
N LEU A 41 2.09 -13.42 18.77
CA LEU A 41 2.48 -12.48 17.74
C LEU A 41 2.09 -12.97 16.34
N VAL A 42 2.35 -14.24 16.04
CA VAL A 42 1.94 -14.88 14.77
C VAL A 42 0.43 -14.78 14.61
N GLU A 43 -0.33 -15.14 15.63
CA GLU A 43 -1.79 -15.10 15.60
C GLU A 43 -2.32 -13.67 15.39
N ALA A 44 -1.82 -12.69 16.15
CA ALA A 44 -2.23 -11.29 16.00
C ALA A 44 -1.97 -10.76 14.59
N VAL A 45 -0.82 -11.10 13.98
CA VAL A 45 -0.52 -10.68 12.61
C VAL A 45 -1.39 -11.41 11.60
N LYS A 46 -1.73 -12.69 11.81
CA LYS A 46 -2.68 -13.43 10.96
C LYS A 46 -4.06 -12.76 10.98
N GLU A 47 -4.57 -12.39 12.14
CA GLU A 47 -5.86 -11.68 12.25
C GLU A 47 -5.82 -10.32 11.51
N ILE A 48 -4.74 -9.54 11.67
CA ILE A 48 -4.56 -8.30 10.90
C ILE A 48 -4.60 -8.59 9.39
N LYS A 49 -3.95 -9.66 8.93
CA LYS A 49 -3.90 -10.03 7.52
C LYS A 49 -5.25 -10.50 6.98
N LYS A 50 -6.08 -11.18 7.78
CA LYS A 50 -7.44 -11.59 7.40
C LYS A 50 -8.34 -10.39 7.11
N ILE A 51 -8.26 -9.33 7.92
CA ILE A 51 -9.10 -8.14 7.77
C ILE A 51 -8.49 -7.05 6.85
N THR A 52 -7.29 -7.28 6.33
CA THR A 52 -6.61 -6.27 5.49
C THR A 52 -7.28 -6.18 4.11
N PRO A 53 -7.80 -5.01 3.72
CA PRO A 53 -8.43 -4.83 2.43
C PRO A 53 -7.46 -4.98 1.25
N PRO A 54 -7.96 -5.32 0.04
CA PRO A 54 -7.12 -5.56 -1.13
C PRO A 54 -6.41 -4.32 -1.68
N TRP A 55 -6.81 -3.13 -1.27
CA TRP A 55 -6.12 -1.86 -1.63
C TRP A 55 -5.04 -1.45 -0.63
N VAL A 56 -4.84 -2.17 0.48
CA VAL A 56 -3.81 -1.89 1.48
C VAL A 56 -2.56 -2.71 1.21
N ARG A 57 -1.39 -2.08 1.35
CA ARG A 57 -0.10 -2.77 1.30
C ARG A 57 0.47 -2.97 2.70
N ILE A 58 0.63 -4.21 3.14
CA ILE A 58 1.43 -4.51 4.33
C ILE A 58 2.90 -4.56 3.92
N GLU A 59 3.60 -3.45 4.12
CA GLU A 59 4.98 -3.27 3.64
C GLU A 59 5.98 -4.05 4.47
N ARG A 60 5.87 -3.97 5.80
CA ARG A 60 6.74 -4.67 6.75
C ARG A 60 5.94 -5.31 7.89
N ILE A 61 6.43 -6.44 8.39
CA ILE A 61 5.85 -7.17 9.53
C ILE A 61 6.82 -7.21 10.72
N ILE A 62 8.10 -6.93 10.50
CA ILE A 62 9.12 -6.88 11.55
C ILE A 62 10.04 -5.69 11.29
N ARG A 63 10.64 -5.16 12.34
CA ARG A 63 11.68 -4.15 12.26
C ARG A 63 13.05 -4.80 12.19
N ASP A 64 13.93 -4.30 11.33
CA ASP A 64 15.29 -4.79 11.18
C ASP A 64 16.14 -4.29 12.37
N ILE A 65 16.07 -5.01 13.49
CA ILE A 65 16.91 -4.78 14.66
C ILE A 65 17.83 -6.00 14.81
N PRO A 66 19.15 -5.81 14.92
CA PRO A 66 20.06 -6.93 15.15
C PRO A 66 19.67 -7.72 16.39
N SER A 67 19.51 -9.03 16.26
CA SER A 67 19.05 -9.92 17.34
C SER A 67 19.84 -9.79 18.65
N PRO A 68 21.18 -9.58 18.64
CA PRO A 68 21.96 -9.37 19.89
C PRO A 68 21.55 -8.11 20.67
N ARG A 69 20.93 -7.13 20.04
CA ARG A 69 20.47 -5.90 20.70
C ARG A 69 19.09 -6.05 21.35
N ILE A 70 18.39 -7.13 21.12
CA ILE A 70 17.04 -7.35 21.64
C ILE A 70 17.14 -8.13 22.95
N THR A 71 16.68 -7.52 24.04
CA THR A 71 16.59 -8.17 25.36
C THR A 71 15.44 -9.19 25.38
N ALA A 72 14.25 -8.75 24.93
CA ALA A 72 13.04 -9.57 24.90
C ALA A 72 12.09 -9.16 23.78
N GLY A 73 11.14 -10.03 23.42
CA GLY A 73 10.20 -9.86 22.32
C GLY A 73 10.65 -10.62 21.08
N THR A 74 10.81 -9.96 19.95
CA THR A 74 11.07 -10.59 18.62
C THR A 74 12.48 -11.17 18.45
N LYS A 75 13.18 -11.52 19.52
CA LYS A 75 14.58 -11.97 19.47
C LYS A 75 14.77 -13.26 18.65
N GLY A 76 13.81 -14.17 18.71
CA GLY A 76 13.87 -15.49 18.04
C GLY A 76 13.32 -15.52 16.61
N ILE A 77 12.63 -14.46 16.15
CA ILE A 77 11.90 -14.49 14.87
C ILE A 77 12.50 -13.49 13.88
N SER A 78 13.39 -13.96 13.02
CA SER A 78 13.91 -13.14 11.91
C SER A 78 13.04 -13.24 10.65
N ASN A 79 12.24 -14.31 10.49
CA ASN A 79 11.49 -14.64 9.28
C ASN A 79 9.96 -14.71 9.50
N LEU A 80 9.43 -13.87 10.40
CA LEU A 80 8.00 -13.86 10.79
C LEU A 80 7.05 -13.85 9.58
N ARG A 81 7.38 -13.11 8.50
CA ARG A 81 6.55 -13.09 7.29
C ARG A 81 6.45 -14.47 6.63
N GLN A 82 7.53 -15.23 6.59
CA GLN A 82 7.54 -16.57 5.99
C GLN A 82 6.77 -17.57 6.85
N ILE A 83 6.94 -17.52 8.15
CA ILE A 83 6.19 -18.36 9.11
C ILE A 83 4.70 -18.15 8.88
N ILE A 84 4.25 -16.90 8.86
CA ILE A 84 2.84 -16.56 8.65
C ILE A 84 2.37 -16.98 7.25
N ALA A 85 3.20 -16.86 6.22
CA ALA A 85 2.83 -17.30 4.87
C ALA A 85 2.59 -18.82 4.81
N ASN A 86 3.48 -19.60 5.41
CA ASN A 86 3.34 -21.06 5.49
C ASN A 86 2.10 -21.48 6.30
N ASP A 87 1.81 -20.75 7.40
CA ASP A 87 0.62 -21.02 8.22
C ASP A 87 -0.67 -20.73 7.44
N MET A 88 -0.74 -19.59 6.73
CA MET A 88 -1.89 -19.24 5.89
C MET A 88 -2.15 -20.31 4.80
N GLU A 89 -1.08 -20.79 4.15
CA GLU A 89 -1.16 -21.84 3.13
C GLU A 89 -1.68 -23.15 3.72
N ARG A 90 -1.14 -23.58 4.87
CA ARG A 90 -1.58 -24.79 5.59
C ARG A 90 -3.04 -24.67 6.04
N GLU A 91 -3.51 -23.49 6.39
CA GLU A 91 -4.88 -23.20 6.79
C GLU A 91 -5.83 -22.97 5.60
N GLY A 92 -5.33 -23.00 4.37
CA GLY A 92 -6.13 -22.88 3.15
C GLY A 92 -6.68 -21.50 2.85
N TRP A 93 -6.01 -20.41 3.31
CA TRP A 93 -6.43 -19.04 3.02
C TRP A 93 -5.25 -18.12 2.65
N HIS A 94 -5.55 -17.01 1.96
CA HIS A 94 -4.55 -16.06 1.49
C HIS A 94 -4.89 -14.62 1.89
N CYS A 95 -3.86 -13.87 2.30
CA CYS A 95 -3.98 -12.45 2.58
C CYS A 95 -4.23 -11.66 1.29
N GLN A 96 -5.24 -10.80 1.31
CA GLN A 96 -5.63 -9.97 0.15
C GLN A 96 -4.81 -8.69 -0.02
N CYS A 97 -3.84 -8.41 0.86
CA CYS A 97 -3.06 -7.19 0.75
C CYS A 97 -2.23 -7.16 -0.55
N ILE A 98 -1.90 -5.96 -1.04
CA ILE A 98 -1.11 -5.75 -2.26
C ILE A 98 0.17 -6.58 -2.24
N ARG A 99 0.94 -6.53 -1.13
CA ARG A 99 2.24 -7.22 -1.01
C ARG A 99 2.16 -8.73 -1.18
N CYS A 100 1.05 -9.35 -0.76
CA CYS A 100 0.87 -10.79 -0.88
C CYS A 100 0.45 -11.22 -2.28
N ARG A 101 -0.14 -10.31 -3.06
CA ARG A 101 -0.66 -10.58 -4.40
C ARG A 101 0.20 -10.03 -5.53
N GLU A 102 1.18 -9.16 -5.24
CA GLU A 102 2.05 -8.60 -6.29
C GLU A 102 2.74 -9.70 -7.09
N VAL A 103 2.60 -9.63 -8.42
CA VAL A 103 3.32 -10.51 -9.34
C VAL A 103 4.80 -10.17 -9.31
N LYS A 104 5.62 -11.19 -9.10
CA LYS A 104 7.09 -11.09 -9.12
C LYS A 104 7.62 -11.73 -10.39
N ASP A 105 8.13 -12.91 -10.28
CA ASP A 105 8.65 -13.79 -11.32
C ASP A 105 7.60 -14.81 -11.83
N ASP A 106 6.49 -14.95 -11.11
CA ASP A 106 5.35 -15.81 -11.47
C ASP A 106 4.39 -15.10 -12.45
N TYR A 107 4.91 -14.68 -13.61
CA TYR A 107 4.14 -14.08 -14.69
C TYR A 107 3.87 -15.09 -15.80
N ASP A 108 2.59 -15.42 -16.03
CA ASP A 108 2.12 -16.19 -17.18
C ASP A 108 1.52 -15.24 -18.24
N PRO A 109 2.12 -15.11 -19.44
CA PRO A 109 1.58 -14.28 -20.52
C PRO A 109 0.20 -14.74 -21.03
N LYS A 110 -0.19 -15.99 -20.78
CA LYS A 110 -1.46 -16.58 -21.19
C LYS A 110 -2.57 -16.36 -20.14
N GLU A 111 -2.20 -15.95 -18.93
CA GLU A 111 -3.17 -15.72 -17.86
C GLU A 111 -4.09 -14.55 -18.19
N LYS A 112 -5.39 -14.75 -18.03
CA LYS A 112 -6.40 -13.71 -18.29
C LYS A 112 -6.35 -12.65 -17.20
N ILE A 113 -5.93 -11.44 -17.57
CA ILE A 113 -5.84 -10.29 -16.68
C ILE A 113 -7.13 -9.46 -16.81
N ILE A 114 -7.74 -9.11 -15.68
CA ILE A 114 -9.03 -8.42 -15.59
C ILE A 114 -8.82 -7.07 -14.89
N LEU A 115 -9.41 -6.00 -15.44
CA LEU A 115 -9.51 -4.71 -14.76
C LEU A 115 -10.53 -4.81 -13.62
N THR A 116 -10.10 -4.49 -12.42
CA THR A 116 -10.92 -4.46 -11.20
C THR A 116 -10.96 -3.05 -10.64
N ARG A 117 -12.13 -2.62 -10.17
CA ARG A 117 -12.36 -1.32 -9.53
C ARG A 117 -12.92 -1.52 -8.13
N ARG A 118 -12.43 -0.74 -7.17
CA ARG A 118 -12.94 -0.68 -5.79
C ARG A 118 -13.01 0.77 -5.35
N ASP A 119 -14.20 1.22 -5.01
CA ASP A 119 -14.47 2.58 -4.55
C ASP A 119 -14.67 2.57 -3.04
N TYR A 120 -14.04 3.48 -2.33
CA TYR A 120 -14.20 3.61 -0.89
C TYR A 120 -14.04 5.05 -0.43
N PRO A 121 -14.76 5.47 0.65
CA PRO A 121 -14.56 6.78 1.24
C PRO A 121 -13.27 6.81 2.04
N ALA A 122 -12.49 7.88 1.93
CA ALA A 122 -11.29 8.10 2.72
C ALA A 122 -11.00 9.59 2.91
N SER A 123 -10.73 9.99 4.15
CA SER A 123 -10.29 11.35 4.51
C SER A 123 -11.10 12.47 3.83
N GLY A 124 -12.42 12.38 3.86
CA GLY A 124 -13.31 13.37 3.26
C GLY A 124 -13.32 13.40 1.73
N GLY A 125 -12.97 12.33 1.06
CA GLY A 125 -13.03 12.17 -0.39
C GLY A 125 -13.41 10.75 -0.78
N THR A 126 -13.43 10.49 -2.09
CA THR A 126 -13.60 9.15 -2.66
C THR A 126 -12.26 8.68 -3.22
N GLU A 127 -11.85 7.50 -2.84
CA GLU A 127 -10.73 6.80 -3.41
C GLU A 127 -11.24 5.73 -4.36
N ILE A 128 -10.64 5.64 -5.53
CA ILE A 128 -10.89 4.60 -6.51
C ILE A 128 -9.59 3.83 -6.72
N PHE A 129 -9.60 2.58 -6.29
CA PHE A 129 -8.51 1.64 -6.51
C PHE A 129 -8.77 0.84 -7.77
N LEU A 130 -8.03 1.15 -8.82
CA LEU A 130 -8.01 0.41 -10.07
C LEU A 130 -6.87 -0.58 -10.07
N SER A 131 -7.12 -1.80 -10.48
CA SER A 131 -6.08 -2.83 -10.55
C SER A 131 -6.30 -3.80 -11.70
N PHE A 132 -5.21 -4.31 -12.26
CA PHE A 132 -5.23 -5.47 -13.12
C PHE A 132 -4.88 -6.70 -12.28
N GLU A 133 -5.79 -7.65 -12.20
CA GLU A 133 -5.71 -8.86 -11.39
C GLU A 133 -6.03 -10.09 -12.24
N ASN A 134 -5.60 -11.30 -11.82
CA ASN A 134 -6.13 -12.53 -12.41
C ASN A 134 -7.59 -12.75 -12.00
N LYS A 135 -8.25 -13.73 -12.61
CA LYS A 135 -9.67 -14.03 -12.37
C LYS A 135 -9.95 -14.35 -10.89
N GLU A 136 -9.07 -15.10 -10.27
CA GLU A 136 -9.14 -15.56 -8.88
C GLU A 136 -8.77 -14.47 -7.87
N LYS A 137 -8.27 -13.30 -8.33
CA LYS A 137 -7.82 -12.16 -7.52
C LYS A 137 -6.67 -12.50 -6.55
N THR A 138 -5.90 -13.51 -6.89
CA THR A 138 -4.71 -13.93 -6.12
C THR A 138 -3.43 -13.28 -6.61
N LYS A 139 -3.41 -12.77 -7.86
CA LYS A 139 -2.28 -12.07 -8.47
C LYS A 139 -2.64 -10.65 -8.86
N LEU A 140 -1.77 -9.70 -8.53
CA LEU A 140 -1.88 -8.27 -8.83
C LEU A 140 -0.75 -7.85 -9.77
N TYR A 141 -1.09 -7.43 -10.98
CA TYR A 141 -0.16 -7.05 -12.04
C TYR A 141 0.14 -5.56 -12.07
N SER A 142 -0.88 -4.74 -11.85
CA SER A 142 -0.74 -3.28 -11.84
C SER A 142 -1.85 -2.65 -11.00
N LEU A 143 -1.57 -1.51 -10.41
CA LEU A 143 -2.55 -0.73 -9.66
C LEU A 143 -2.45 0.77 -9.97
N LEU A 144 -3.55 1.47 -9.73
CA LEU A 144 -3.63 2.93 -9.71
C LEU A 144 -4.60 3.37 -8.61
N ARG A 145 -4.23 4.42 -7.88
CA ARG A 145 -5.11 5.09 -6.91
C ARG A 145 -5.52 6.44 -7.45
N LEU A 146 -6.81 6.59 -7.71
CA LEU A 146 -7.43 7.85 -8.12
C LEU A 146 -8.19 8.42 -6.93
N ARG A 147 -7.87 9.65 -6.55
CA ARG A 147 -8.59 10.39 -5.52
C ARG A 147 -9.45 11.47 -6.12
N LEU A 148 -10.66 11.54 -5.63
CA LEU A 148 -11.65 12.57 -5.90
C LEU A 148 -11.93 13.33 -4.61
N PRO A 149 -11.36 14.55 -4.44
CA PRO A 149 -11.60 15.34 -3.24
C PRO A 149 -13.06 15.79 -3.20
N ASN A 150 -13.73 15.56 -2.07
CA ASN A 150 -15.04 16.18 -1.84
C ASN A 150 -14.84 17.65 -1.47
N GLY A 151 -15.56 18.56 -2.11
CA GLY A 151 -15.40 20.00 -1.97
C GLY A 151 -15.65 20.61 -0.60
N LYS A 152 -15.90 19.80 0.44
CA LYS A 152 -16.14 20.23 1.82
C LYS A 152 -15.03 19.80 2.79
N SER A 153 -13.94 19.22 2.34
CA SER A 153 -12.84 18.87 3.25
C SER A 153 -12.13 20.14 3.72
N LYS A 154 -12.57 20.68 4.85
CA LYS A 154 -11.76 21.59 5.65
C LYS A 154 -10.63 20.75 6.25
N MET A 155 -9.49 20.67 5.57
CA MET A 155 -8.27 20.20 6.22
C MET A 155 -7.98 21.14 7.38
N ARG A 156 -8.18 20.66 8.61
CA ARG A 156 -7.64 21.34 9.79
C ARG A 156 -6.12 21.22 9.69
N ALA A 157 -5.47 22.31 9.32
CA ALA A 157 -4.02 22.42 9.48
C ALA A 157 -3.71 22.20 10.97
N ASN A 158 -3.05 21.10 11.28
CA ASN A 158 -2.57 20.86 12.64
C ASN A 158 -1.61 21.98 13.00
N ASN A 159 -1.72 22.50 14.24
CA ASN A 159 -0.91 23.58 14.78
C ASN A 159 0.62 23.34 14.79
N TYR A 160 1.06 22.18 14.31
CA TYR A 160 2.46 21.74 14.24
C TYR A 160 3.11 21.85 12.86
N SER A 161 2.44 22.42 11.84
CA SER A 161 3.07 22.59 10.53
C SER A 161 3.95 23.86 10.53
N PRO A 162 5.26 23.76 10.27
CA PRO A 162 6.14 24.94 10.10
C PRO A 162 5.79 25.80 8.87
N LEU A 163 4.80 25.39 8.06
CA LEU A 163 4.38 26.02 6.81
C LEU A 163 3.13 26.90 6.99
N ARG A 164 2.99 27.58 8.14
CA ARG A 164 1.81 28.41 8.48
C ARG A 164 1.45 29.49 7.46
N ASN A 165 2.34 29.89 6.56
CA ASN A 165 2.16 31.02 5.66
C ASN A 165 2.15 30.68 4.17
N THR A 166 2.13 29.42 3.77
CA THR A 166 1.94 29.03 2.38
C THR A 166 0.49 28.66 2.15
N GLU A 167 -0.26 29.49 1.43
CA GLU A 167 -1.56 29.09 0.86
C GLU A 167 -1.31 27.95 -0.12
N TYR A 168 -1.30 26.71 0.37
CA TYR A 168 -1.48 25.56 -0.50
C TYR A 168 -2.90 25.61 -1.03
N LYS A 169 -3.07 26.12 -2.24
CA LYS A 169 -4.30 25.94 -2.99
C LYS A 169 -4.44 24.43 -3.24
N LEU A 170 -5.19 23.78 -2.36
CA LEU A 170 -5.64 22.39 -2.62
C LEU A 170 -6.20 22.31 -4.03
N PRO A 171 -6.04 21.18 -4.73
CA PRO A 171 -6.68 20.97 -6.00
C PRO A 171 -8.15 21.38 -5.89
N ARG A 172 -8.60 22.21 -6.82
CA ARG A 172 -10.00 22.70 -6.83
C ARG A 172 -10.94 21.51 -6.79
N GLN A 173 -12.18 21.73 -6.34
CA GLN A 173 -13.26 20.73 -6.29
C GLN A 173 -13.51 20.00 -7.63
N ASP A 174 -12.96 20.54 -8.72
CA ASP A 174 -13.06 20.06 -10.10
C ASP A 174 -11.81 19.28 -10.57
N ALA A 175 -10.90 18.91 -9.67
CA ALA A 175 -9.69 18.19 -10.00
C ALA A 175 -9.61 16.80 -9.33
N ALA A 176 -9.26 15.78 -10.09
CA ALA A 176 -8.91 14.46 -9.60
C ALA A 176 -7.38 14.34 -9.43
N ILE A 177 -6.94 13.40 -8.61
CA ILE A 177 -5.51 13.19 -8.32
C ILE A 177 -5.16 11.71 -8.46
N ILE A 178 -4.25 11.39 -9.36
CA ILE A 178 -3.59 10.08 -9.37
C ILE A 178 -2.50 10.12 -8.30
N ARG A 179 -2.73 9.37 -7.21
CA ARG A 179 -1.82 9.34 -6.04
C ARG A 179 -0.72 8.31 -6.16
N GLU A 180 -1.00 7.22 -6.84
CA GLU A 180 -0.06 6.13 -7.07
C GLU A 180 -0.38 5.42 -8.37
N ILE A 181 0.64 4.98 -9.08
CA ILE A 181 0.56 4.00 -10.15
C ILE A 181 1.76 3.08 -10.06
N HIS A 182 1.53 1.78 -10.15
CA HIS A 182 2.59 0.79 -10.08
C HIS A 182 2.26 -0.41 -10.98
N THR A 183 3.26 -0.91 -11.71
CA THR A 183 3.18 -2.17 -12.45
C THR A 183 4.26 -3.10 -11.92
N TYR A 184 3.84 -4.27 -11.47
CA TYR A 184 4.69 -5.30 -10.90
C TYR A 184 5.28 -6.22 -11.98
N GLY A 185 6.31 -6.97 -11.63
CA GLY A 185 7.01 -7.90 -12.48
C GLY A 185 8.53 -7.73 -12.40
N ILE A 186 9.27 -8.61 -13.08
CA ILE A 186 10.73 -8.55 -13.16
C ILE A 186 11.12 -7.24 -13.86
N GLN A 187 12.04 -6.49 -13.25
CA GLN A 187 12.57 -5.27 -13.86
C GLN A 187 13.34 -5.63 -15.12
N THR A 188 12.94 -5.04 -16.22
CA THR A 188 13.60 -5.23 -17.53
C THR A 188 14.25 -3.93 -17.96
N PRO A 189 15.43 -3.96 -18.59
CA PRO A 189 16.05 -2.79 -19.20
C PRO A 189 15.09 -2.08 -20.17
N ILE A 190 15.12 -0.75 -20.20
CA ILE A 190 14.19 0.08 -20.97
C ILE A 190 14.18 -0.21 -22.48
N ALA A 191 15.23 -0.86 -22.99
CA ALA A 191 15.39 -1.23 -24.42
C ALA A 191 15.24 -2.73 -24.71
N GLY A 192 14.93 -3.58 -23.72
CA GLY A 192 14.86 -5.04 -23.88
C GLY A 192 13.45 -5.53 -24.22
N LYS A 193 13.34 -6.54 -25.07
CA LYS A 193 12.11 -7.34 -25.20
C LYS A 193 11.90 -8.12 -23.90
N SER A 194 10.86 -7.82 -23.15
CA SER A 194 10.57 -8.46 -21.88
C SER A 194 9.35 -9.36 -21.98
N VAL A 195 9.45 -10.51 -21.32
CA VAL A 195 8.34 -11.44 -21.07
C VAL A 195 7.60 -11.08 -19.78
N SER A 196 7.92 -9.94 -19.14
CA SER A 196 7.31 -9.53 -17.86
C SER A 196 6.05 -8.68 -18.06
N ALA A 197 5.19 -8.60 -17.02
CA ALA A 197 4.00 -7.74 -17.02
C ALA A 197 4.36 -6.24 -17.17
N GLN A 198 5.59 -5.85 -16.84
CA GLN A 198 6.16 -4.54 -17.18
C GLN A 198 6.27 -4.44 -18.70
N HIS A 199 5.94 -3.31 -19.28
CA HIS A 199 5.91 -3.05 -20.73
C HIS A 199 4.72 -3.60 -21.54
N THR A 200 3.76 -4.31 -20.94
CA THR A 200 2.50 -4.71 -21.61
C THR A 200 1.49 -3.56 -21.73
N GLY A 201 1.87 -2.37 -21.29
CA GLY A 201 1.03 -1.17 -21.36
C GLY A 201 -0.08 -1.09 -20.30
N LEU A 202 -0.06 -1.96 -19.27
CA LEU A 202 -1.07 -1.96 -18.20
C LEU A 202 -1.17 -0.61 -17.49
N GLY A 203 -0.05 0.03 -17.17
CA GLY A 203 -0.04 1.36 -16.56
C GLY A 203 -0.76 2.41 -17.41
N LYS A 204 -0.55 2.43 -18.74
CA LYS A 204 -1.25 3.35 -19.64
C LYS A 204 -2.75 3.07 -19.69
N LYS A 205 -3.16 1.79 -19.65
CA LYS A 205 -4.58 1.42 -19.61
C LYS A 205 -5.24 1.91 -18.32
N LEU A 206 -4.54 1.80 -17.17
CA LEU A 206 -5.03 2.34 -15.89
C LEU A 206 -5.16 3.86 -15.90
N ILE A 207 -4.19 4.58 -16.49
CA ILE A 207 -4.27 6.04 -16.62
C ILE A 207 -5.50 6.44 -17.46
N LYS A 208 -5.69 5.83 -18.65
CA LYS A 208 -6.84 6.10 -19.49
C LYS A 208 -8.18 5.83 -18.79
N GLU A 209 -8.27 4.76 -18.02
CA GLU A 209 -9.48 4.45 -17.27
C GLU A 209 -9.70 5.45 -16.12
N ALA A 210 -8.66 5.85 -15.41
CA ALA A 210 -8.74 6.88 -14.38
C ALA A 210 -9.20 8.24 -14.97
N GLU A 211 -8.68 8.61 -16.15
CA GLU A 211 -9.11 9.82 -16.89
C GLU A 211 -10.59 9.74 -17.29
N ARG A 212 -11.01 8.59 -17.83
CA ARG A 212 -12.41 8.36 -18.19
C ARG A 212 -13.31 8.53 -16.95
N ILE A 213 -13.00 7.83 -15.87
CA ILE A 213 -13.78 7.90 -14.63
C ILE A 213 -13.86 9.33 -14.11
N ALA A 214 -12.71 9.98 -13.94
CA ALA A 214 -12.64 11.35 -13.43
C ALA A 214 -13.49 12.31 -14.24
N LYS A 215 -13.41 12.24 -15.57
CA LYS A 215 -14.15 13.12 -16.49
C LYS A 215 -15.64 12.78 -16.56
N THR A 216 -15.97 11.51 -16.82
CA THR A 216 -17.35 11.13 -17.18
C THR A 216 -18.25 10.86 -15.98
N GLU A 217 -17.68 10.35 -14.87
CA GLU A 217 -18.48 10.00 -13.71
C GLU A 217 -18.47 11.09 -12.63
N PHE A 218 -17.37 11.87 -12.55
CA PHE A 218 -17.21 12.89 -11.51
C PHE A 218 -17.07 14.32 -12.04
N GLY A 219 -17.11 14.53 -13.36
CA GLY A 219 -17.06 15.85 -13.97
C GLY A 219 -15.76 16.61 -13.73
N ALA A 220 -14.65 15.91 -13.41
CA ALA A 220 -13.37 16.54 -13.16
C ALA A 220 -12.85 17.23 -14.43
N LYS A 221 -12.48 18.51 -14.30
CA LYS A 221 -11.92 19.31 -15.39
C LYS A 221 -10.42 19.16 -15.53
N LYS A 222 -9.76 18.70 -14.46
CA LYS A 222 -8.31 18.53 -14.40
C LYS A 222 -7.96 17.25 -13.68
N ILE A 223 -6.86 16.63 -14.07
CA ILE A 223 -6.25 15.53 -13.35
C ILE A 223 -4.80 15.89 -13.08
N ALA A 224 -4.39 15.75 -11.82
CA ALA A 224 -3.00 15.88 -11.39
C ALA A 224 -2.44 14.50 -11.08
N ALA A 225 -1.12 14.34 -11.19
CA ALA A 225 -0.43 13.12 -10.77
C ALA A 225 0.65 13.45 -9.74
N ILE A 226 0.68 12.70 -8.64
CA ILE A 226 1.79 12.75 -7.69
C ILE A 226 2.95 11.97 -8.30
N SER A 227 4.09 12.61 -8.45
CA SER A 227 5.25 12.04 -9.14
C SER A 227 6.55 12.26 -8.37
N GLY A 228 7.32 11.19 -8.19
CA GLY A 228 8.73 11.32 -7.87
C GLY A 228 9.53 11.98 -9.00
N VAL A 229 10.69 12.56 -8.67
CA VAL A 229 11.52 13.30 -9.63
C VAL A 229 11.86 12.46 -10.87
N GLY A 230 12.23 11.19 -10.69
CA GLY A 230 12.59 10.28 -11.79
C GLY A 230 11.45 9.91 -12.72
N ALA A 231 10.19 10.05 -12.29
CA ALA A 231 9.02 9.71 -13.10
C ALA A 231 8.38 10.91 -13.82
N ARG A 232 8.89 12.14 -13.64
CA ARG A 232 8.32 13.34 -14.26
C ARG A 232 8.27 13.27 -15.79
N GLN A 233 9.31 12.74 -16.44
CA GLN A 233 9.34 12.60 -17.90
C GLN A 233 8.27 11.61 -18.41
N TYR A 234 8.02 10.55 -17.66
CA TYR A 234 6.94 9.62 -17.98
C TYR A 234 5.58 10.33 -17.97
N TRP A 235 5.29 11.13 -16.97
CA TRP A 235 4.04 11.88 -16.87
C TRP A 235 3.90 12.93 -17.96
N ARG A 236 4.97 13.69 -18.27
CA ARG A 236 4.96 14.66 -19.39
C ARG A 236 4.66 13.98 -20.73
N LYS A 237 5.22 12.80 -21.01
CA LYS A 237 4.93 12.02 -22.21
C LYS A 237 3.49 11.50 -22.28
N ASN A 238 2.78 11.46 -21.16
CA ASN A 238 1.38 11.07 -21.08
C ASN A 238 0.43 12.29 -20.93
N GLY A 239 0.91 13.52 -21.12
CA GLY A 239 0.08 14.73 -21.14
C GLY A 239 -0.14 15.42 -19.80
N TYR A 240 0.67 15.10 -18.76
CA TYR A 240 0.61 15.68 -17.40
C TYR A 240 1.68 16.74 -17.15
#